data_23fd046c22678f2ab58dcbd3b6b79930
#
_entry.id   23fd046c22678f2ab58dcbd3b6b79930
#
_cell.length_a   1.000
_cell.length_b   1.000
_cell.length_c   1.000
_cell.angle_alpha   90.00
_cell.angle_beta   90.00
_cell.angle_gamma   90.00
#
_symmetry.space_group_name_H-M   'P 1'
#
loop_
_entity.id
_entity.type
_entity.pdbx_description
1 polymer ?
#
loop_
_entity_poly.entity_id
_entity_poly.type
_entity_poly.pdbx_seq_one_letter_code
_entity_poly.pdbx_strand_id
1 'polypeptide(L)'
;MGCRILLTALALGLLLAPVAAEAENYEYTVGYGDTLWDLAVRFYGNPQRWEEILQANPQLSGPGSLQPGEMITIPDVDYDGGGETQVEATDYSTVRVSNRAANVQMLSRLRVETAGWVATDPVSPMGYVVGVDVEETDTERKTQAIMGDLVELDLGGDEGIEPGHVFHLIRECEMVSHPQTEEHFGQVIRVVGVCRVLDTSPATSIAKVEHAYLPVEVGDLVNPYRAAANISIDPRPVVEDMTAYVVGLRNPNMRDAFPYDVVYLDKGAEDGLEPGDMFAAYEYGEAVTNPAGETVQTADIPVVELVILSTESRSSAAIVSSSLTSDLVEVGRRLHLTRRNQ
;
A
#
# COMPACT_ATOMS: atom_id res chain seq x y z
N MET A 1 -52.77 69.42 4.13
CA MET A 1 -51.96 69.07 5.32
C MET A 1 -51.69 67.57 5.26
N GLY A 2 -50.51 67.18 4.75
CA GLY A 2 -50.13 65.79 4.58
C GLY A 2 -49.02 65.41 5.54
N CYS A 3 -49.25 64.46 6.33
CA CYS A 3 -48.26 63.88 7.26
C CYS A 3 -47.52 62.71 6.56
N ARG A 4 -46.23 62.89 6.28
CA ARG A 4 -45.35 61.84 5.75
C ARG A 4 -44.74 61.11 6.93
N ILE A 5 -45.08 59.80 7.06
CA ILE A 5 -44.46 58.90 7.99
C ILE A 5 -43.25 58.29 7.28
N LEU A 6 -42.02 58.57 7.78
CA LEU A 6 -40.79 57.89 7.39
C LEU A 6 -40.73 56.55 8.15
N LEU A 7 -40.75 55.45 7.41
CA LEU A 7 -40.35 54.14 7.93
C LEU A 7 -38.84 53.95 7.74
N THR A 8 -38.10 53.95 8.84
CA THR A 8 -36.69 53.53 8.85
C THR A 8 -36.64 52.02 9.02
N ALA A 9 -36.24 51.31 7.95
CA ALA A 9 -35.98 49.89 8.00
C ALA A 9 -34.60 49.65 8.65
N LEU A 10 -34.61 49.04 9.84
CA LEU A 10 -33.39 48.60 10.53
C LEU A 10 -33.02 47.24 9.94
N ALA A 11 -31.96 47.18 9.09
CA ALA A 11 -31.40 45.94 8.57
C ALA A 11 -30.53 45.32 9.68
N LEU A 12 -31.04 44.26 10.31
CA LEU A 12 -30.27 43.43 11.23
C LEU A 12 -29.42 42.46 10.41
N GLY A 13 -28.13 42.84 10.23
CA GLY A 13 -27.14 41.99 9.61
C GLY A 13 -26.80 40.81 10.53
N LEU A 14 -27.29 39.62 10.18
CA LEU A 14 -26.88 38.37 10.82
C LEU A 14 -25.48 38.01 10.32
N LEU A 15 -24.45 38.30 11.14
CA LEU A 15 -23.09 37.81 10.92
C LEU A 15 -23.11 36.28 11.14
N LEU A 16 -23.18 35.49 10.07
CA LEU A 16 -22.81 34.07 10.10
C LEU A 16 -21.29 34.02 10.30
N ALA A 17 -20.87 33.76 11.54
CA ALA A 17 -19.53 33.30 11.79
C ALA A 17 -19.35 31.93 11.10
N PRO A 18 -18.21 31.67 10.43
CA PRO A 18 -17.93 30.33 9.95
C PRO A 18 -17.86 29.40 11.18
N VAL A 19 -18.70 28.39 11.23
CA VAL A 19 -18.54 27.26 12.15
C VAL A 19 -17.26 26.59 11.68
N ALA A 20 -16.18 26.76 12.45
CA ALA A 20 -15.00 25.92 12.30
C ALA A 20 -15.46 24.48 12.54
N ALA A 21 -15.33 23.62 11.55
CA ALA A 21 -15.49 22.18 11.74
C ALA A 21 -14.46 21.80 12.81
N GLU A 22 -14.91 21.36 13.97
CA GLU A 22 -14.04 20.75 14.96
C GLU A 22 -13.57 19.40 14.35
N ALA A 23 -12.28 19.28 14.15
CA ALA A 23 -11.67 18.03 13.70
C ALA A 23 -11.98 16.95 14.75
N GLU A 24 -12.58 15.85 14.31
CA GLU A 24 -13.00 14.77 15.20
C GLU A 24 -11.83 13.81 15.42
N ASN A 25 -11.66 13.36 16.65
CA ASN A 25 -10.71 12.31 16.99
C ASN A 25 -11.29 10.96 16.58
N TYR A 26 -10.47 10.13 15.93
CA TYR A 26 -10.86 8.79 15.50
C TYR A 26 -10.26 7.72 16.42
N GLU A 27 -11.10 6.82 16.95
CA GLU A 27 -10.66 5.67 17.75
C GLU A 27 -10.27 4.51 16.82
N TYR A 28 -9.02 4.09 16.88
CA TYR A 28 -8.47 3.04 16.03
C TYR A 28 -7.99 1.85 16.86
N THR A 29 -8.39 0.63 16.46
CA THR A 29 -7.85 -0.60 17.03
C THR A 29 -6.62 -1.04 16.26
N VAL A 30 -5.46 -1.09 16.92
CA VAL A 30 -4.17 -1.44 16.33
C VAL A 30 -4.20 -2.86 15.78
N GLY A 31 -3.89 -2.99 14.49
CA GLY A 31 -3.71 -4.27 13.81
C GLY A 31 -2.33 -4.86 14.04
N TYR A 32 -2.17 -6.14 13.68
CA TYR A 32 -0.85 -6.78 13.74
C TYR A 32 0.08 -6.19 12.68
N GLY A 33 1.23 -5.68 13.12
CA GLY A 33 2.24 -5.06 12.25
C GLY A 33 2.02 -3.59 11.96
N ASP A 34 1.00 -2.95 12.54
CA ASP A 34 0.83 -1.50 12.45
C ASP A 34 1.99 -0.78 13.13
N THR A 35 2.43 0.31 12.50
CA THR A 35 3.35 1.28 13.10
C THR A 35 2.71 2.65 13.14
N LEU A 36 3.16 3.53 14.04
CA LEU A 36 2.66 4.92 14.07
C LEU A 36 2.89 5.64 12.72
N TRP A 37 3.93 5.27 12.00
CA TRP A 37 4.25 5.79 10.67
C TRP A 37 3.21 5.36 9.63
N ASP A 38 2.87 4.07 9.62
CA ASP A 38 1.85 3.53 8.71
C ASP A 38 0.48 4.16 9.01
N LEU A 39 0.16 4.33 10.30
CA LEU A 39 -1.06 5.00 10.70
C LEU A 39 -1.06 6.48 10.30
N ALA A 40 0.07 7.19 10.45
CA ALA A 40 0.19 8.58 10.00
C ALA A 40 0.06 8.72 8.48
N VAL A 41 0.63 7.77 7.72
CA VAL A 41 0.39 7.71 6.26
C VAL A 41 -1.07 7.43 5.97
N ARG A 42 -1.66 6.47 6.68
CA ARG A 42 -3.05 6.02 6.46
C ARG A 42 -4.08 7.10 6.74
N PHE A 43 -3.92 7.85 7.84
CA PHE A 43 -4.92 8.82 8.29
C PHE A 43 -4.64 10.25 7.85
N TYR A 44 -3.38 10.60 7.61
CA TYR A 44 -2.97 11.96 7.27
C TYR A 44 -2.31 12.09 5.89
N GLY A 45 -2.00 10.96 5.22
CA GLY A 45 -1.21 10.98 3.99
C GLY A 45 0.24 11.47 4.18
N ASN A 46 0.69 11.64 5.42
CA ASN A 46 1.99 12.18 5.77
C ASN A 46 2.63 11.38 6.91
N PRO A 47 3.67 10.59 6.65
CA PRO A 47 4.31 9.77 7.67
C PRO A 47 4.93 10.58 8.81
N GLN A 48 5.33 11.85 8.57
CA GLN A 48 5.96 12.70 9.60
C GLN A 48 4.97 13.14 10.70
N ARG A 49 3.66 12.97 10.48
CA ARG A 49 2.63 13.27 11.49
C ARG A 49 2.45 12.15 12.53
N TRP A 50 3.28 11.11 12.51
CA TRP A 50 3.25 10.05 13.53
C TRP A 50 3.42 10.57 14.98
N GLU A 51 4.14 11.68 15.13
CA GLU A 51 4.32 12.32 16.43
C GLU A 51 3.00 12.87 17.01
N GLU A 52 2.08 13.31 16.15
CA GLU A 52 0.75 13.78 16.58
C GLU A 52 -0.07 12.63 17.15
N ILE A 53 0.00 11.44 16.52
CA ILE A 53 -0.64 10.23 17.03
C ILE A 53 -0.02 9.84 18.38
N LEU A 54 1.31 9.85 18.48
CA LEU A 54 2.00 9.54 19.75
C LEU A 54 1.62 10.52 20.86
N GLN A 55 1.54 11.81 20.57
CA GLN A 55 1.15 12.84 21.55
C GLN A 55 -0.30 12.67 22.03
N ALA A 56 -1.20 12.26 21.15
CA ALA A 56 -2.60 12.00 21.49
C ALA A 56 -2.79 10.72 22.32
N ASN A 57 -1.75 9.87 22.39
CA ASN A 57 -1.78 8.56 23.07
C ASN A 57 -0.69 8.44 24.13
N PRO A 58 -0.83 9.12 25.29
CA PRO A 58 0.19 9.16 26.32
C PRO A 58 0.49 7.79 26.97
N GLN A 59 -0.34 6.77 26.74
CA GLN A 59 -0.08 5.40 27.14
C GLN A 59 1.04 4.75 26.32
N LEU A 60 1.33 5.25 25.12
CA LEU A 60 2.41 4.76 24.28
C LEU A 60 3.75 5.34 24.75
N SER A 61 4.73 4.47 25.00
CA SER A 61 6.08 4.88 25.47
C SER A 61 7.01 5.30 24.33
N GLY A 62 6.61 5.09 23.05
CA GLY A 62 7.39 5.43 21.86
C GLY A 62 6.82 4.81 20.59
N PRO A 63 7.40 5.10 19.42
CA PRO A 63 6.88 4.69 18.12
C PRO A 63 6.79 3.16 17.92
N GLY A 64 7.56 2.38 18.68
CA GLY A 64 7.55 0.91 18.66
C GLY A 64 6.70 0.25 19.75
N SER A 65 5.89 1.01 20.51
CA SER A 65 5.13 0.48 21.63
C SER A 65 3.72 0.01 21.30
N LEU A 66 3.29 0.12 20.04
CA LEU A 66 1.97 -0.35 19.60
C LEU A 66 1.80 -1.86 19.81
N GLN A 67 0.68 -2.24 20.41
CA GLN A 67 0.33 -3.65 20.59
C GLN A 67 -0.95 -3.98 19.79
N PRO A 68 -0.97 -5.10 19.05
CA PRO A 68 -2.18 -5.54 18.35
C PRO A 68 -3.37 -5.68 19.31
N GLY A 69 -4.51 -5.12 18.93
CA GLY A 69 -5.73 -5.07 19.75
C GLY A 69 -5.82 -3.89 20.70
N GLU A 70 -4.77 -3.08 20.83
CA GLU A 70 -4.82 -1.83 21.60
C GLU A 70 -5.68 -0.79 20.90
N MET A 71 -6.45 -0.02 21.64
CA MET A 71 -7.23 1.09 21.09
C MET A 71 -6.44 2.39 21.26
N ILE A 72 -6.23 3.11 20.15
CA ILE A 72 -5.52 4.40 20.14
C ILE A 72 -6.38 5.48 19.50
N THR A 73 -6.10 6.72 19.87
CA THR A 73 -6.76 7.91 19.32
C THR A 73 -5.92 8.48 18.17
N ILE A 74 -6.53 8.67 17.01
CA ILE A 74 -5.94 9.38 15.87
C ILE A 74 -6.55 10.78 15.87
N PRO A 75 -5.80 11.84 16.22
CA PRO A 75 -6.33 13.20 16.33
C PRO A 75 -6.47 13.85 14.94
N ASP A 76 -7.35 14.86 14.86
CA ASP A 76 -7.50 15.74 13.69
C ASP A 76 -7.61 15.01 12.35
N VAL A 77 -8.39 13.94 12.32
CA VAL A 77 -8.69 13.23 11.08
C VAL A 77 -9.88 13.90 10.43
N ASP A 78 -9.67 14.54 9.27
CA ASP A 78 -10.75 14.81 8.30
C ASP A 78 -11.18 13.46 7.66
N TYR A 79 -11.53 12.51 8.52
CA TYR A 79 -12.09 11.25 8.09
C TYR A 79 -13.56 11.50 7.82
N ASP A 80 -13.88 11.85 6.59
CA ASP A 80 -15.23 11.70 6.07
C ASP A 80 -15.52 10.19 6.06
N GLY A 81 -15.83 9.68 7.24
CA GLY A 81 -16.25 8.31 7.49
C GLY A 81 -17.45 8.09 6.59
N GLY A 82 -17.19 7.41 5.45
CA GLY A 82 -18.13 7.24 4.36
C GLY A 82 -19.53 7.09 4.91
N GLY A 83 -20.34 8.13 4.69
CA GLY A 83 -21.63 8.29 5.34
C GLY A 83 -22.40 6.99 5.33
N GLU A 84 -22.97 6.63 6.46
CA GLU A 84 -24.05 5.66 6.55
C GLU A 84 -25.15 6.08 5.58
N THR A 85 -25.02 5.66 4.33
CA THR A 85 -26.11 5.78 3.38
C THR A 85 -27.14 4.77 3.84
N GLN A 86 -28.23 5.25 4.41
CA GLN A 86 -29.43 4.44 4.63
C GLN A 86 -29.73 3.73 3.31
N VAL A 87 -29.54 2.43 3.31
CA VAL A 87 -29.87 1.57 2.18
C VAL A 87 -31.40 1.46 2.18
N GLU A 88 -32.05 2.27 1.36
CA GLU A 88 -33.41 1.95 0.94
C GLU A 88 -33.35 0.65 0.14
N ALA A 89 -33.95 -0.39 0.72
CA ALA A 89 -34.05 -1.71 0.14
C ALA A 89 -34.94 -1.67 -1.12
N THR A 90 -34.32 -1.43 -2.28
CA THR A 90 -34.96 -1.73 -3.57
C THR A 90 -33.90 -1.94 -4.63
N ASP A 91 -33.82 -3.18 -5.08
CA ASP A 91 -33.07 -3.65 -6.25
C ASP A 91 -31.63 -4.13 -6.00
N TYR A 92 -31.51 -5.40 -5.63
CA TYR A 92 -30.22 -6.11 -5.48
C TYR A 92 -29.48 -6.40 -6.81
N SER A 93 -30.04 -5.99 -7.96
CA SER A 93 -29.42 -6.22 -9.27
C SER A 93 -28.30 -5.23 -9.59
N THR A 94 -28.12 -4.18 -8.78
CA THR A 94 -27.01 -3.24 -8.85
C THR A 94 -26.55 -2.91 -7.45
N VAL A 95 -25.77 -3.78 -6.82
CA VAL A 95 -24.92 -3.36 -5.72
C VAL A 95 -23.98 -2.32 -6.31
N ARG A 96 -24.39 -1.06 -6.25
CA ARG A 96 -23.46 0.05 -6.46
C ARG A 96 -22.46 -0.06 -5.33
N VAL A 97 -21.28 -0.60 -5.65
CA VAL A 97 -20.08 -0.38 -4.85
C VAL A 97 -19.90 1.13 -4.86
N SER A 98 -20.51 1.79 -3.89
CA SER A 98 -20.47 3.24 -3.76
C SER A 98 -19.02 3.64 -3.59
N ASN A 99 -18.47 4.33 -4.56
CA ASN A 99 -17.33 5.27 -4.53
C ASN A 99 -16.26 5.02 -3.44
N ARG A 100 -15.84 3.78 -3.20
CA ARG A 100 -14.60 3.47 -2.50
C ARG A 100 -13.36 3.78 -3.36
N ALA A 101 -13.55 4.26 -4.58
CA ALA A 101 -12.49 4.87 -5.37
C ALA A 101 -11.79 6.04 -4.63
N ALA A 102 -12.46 6.70 -3.69
CA ALA A 102 -11.83 7.72 -2.85
C ALA A 102 -10.74 7.14 -1.93
N ASN A 103 -10.88 5.89 -1.45
CA ASN A 103 -9.84 5.25 -0.64
C ASN A 103 -8.62 4.79 -1.46
N VAL A 104 -8.75 4.74 -2.77
CA VAL A 104 -7.63 4.40 -3.66
C VAL A 104 -6.67 5.59 -3.84
N GLN A 105 -7.09 6.82 -3.55
CA GLN A 105 -6.17 7.96 -3.43
C GLN A 105 -5.16 7.79 -2.28
N MET A 106 -5.36 6.83 -1.38
CA MET A 106 -4.40 6.46 -0.33
C MET A 106 -3.32 5.48 -0.79
N LEU A 107 -3.19 5.18 -2.09
CA LEU A 107 -2.01 4.50 -2.62
C LEU A 107 -0.84 5.48 -2.57
N SER A 108 -0.26 5.62 -1.39
CA SER A 108 0.90 6.48 -1.22
C SER A 108 2.01 5.97 -2.16
N ARG A 109 2.72 6.91 -2.78
CA ARG A 109 3.91 6.61 -3.59
C ARG A 109 4.84 5.63 -2.87
N LEU A 110 4.94 5.74 -1.55
CA LEU A 110 5.72 4.86 -0.69
C LEU A 110 5.25 3.40 -0.77
N ARG A 111 3.94 3.11 -0.81
CA ARG A 111 3.44 1.74 -0.92
C ARG A 111 3.77 1.11 -2.27
N VAL A 112 3.66 1.88 -3.34
CA VAL A 112 4.06 1.43 -4.68
C VAL A 112 5.57 1.16 -4.71
N GLU A 113 6.38 2.06 -4.15
CA GLU A 113 7.83 1.95 -4.12
C GLU A 113 8.30 0.76 -3.27
N THR A 114 7.60 0.46 -2.17
CA THR A 114 7.95 -0.65 -1.27
C THR A 114 7.20 -1.95 -1.54
N ALA A 115 6.34 -2.00 -2.55
CA ALA A 115 5.54 -3.19 -2.85
C ALA A 115 6.40 -4.44 -3.08
N GLY A 116 7.57 -4.26 -3.72
CA GLY A 116 8.35 -5.38 -4.22
C GLY A 116 7.66 -6.05 -5.40
N TRP A 117 8.18 -7.20 -5.83
CA TRP A 117 7.62 -7.97 -6.96
C TRP A 117 8.05 -9.43 -6.87
N VAL A 118 7.48 -10.29 -7.73
CA VAL A 118 8.01 -11.62 -7.98
C VAL A 118 8.78 -11.60 -9.29
N ALA A 119 10.08 -11.85 -9.23
CA ALA A 119 10.93 -12.03 -10.39
C ALA A 119 10.74 -13.44 -10.95
N THR A 120 10.18 -13.56 -12.15
CA THR A 120 10.01 -14.85 -12.85
C THR A 120 11.25 -15.28 -13.61
N ASP A 121 12.16 -14.35 -13.84
CA ASP A 121 13.49 -14.56 -14.38
C ASP A 121 14.56 -14.17 -13.34
N PRO A 122 15.76 -14.73 -13.39
CA PRO A 122 16.84 -14.36 -12.47
C PRO A 122 17.14 -12.88 -12.49
N VAL A 123 17.22 -12.27 -11.31
CA VAL A 123 17.59 -10.86 -11.18
C VAL A 123 19.08 -10.71 -11.51
N SER A 124 19.39 -9.79 -12.41
CA SER A 124 20.78 -9.41 -12.73
C SER A 124 21.07 -8.05 -12.10
N PRO A 125 21.68 -7.99 -10.91
CA PRO A 125 22.00 -6.73 -10.26
C PRO A 125 23.13 -6.01 -10.99
N MET A 126 23.23 -4.70 -10.81
CA MET A 126 24.42 -3.95 -11.23
C MET A 126 25.60 -4.23 -10.31
N GLY A 127 25.35 -4.41 -9.02
CA GLY A 127 26.33 -4.67 -7.99
C GLY A 127 25.69 -5.03 -6.65
N TYR A 128 26.48 -4.97 -5.59
CA TYR A 128 26.10 -5.40 -4.25
C TYR A 128 26.54 -4.37 -3.20
N VAL A 129 25.83 -4.37 -2.07
CA VAL A 129 26.32 -3.73 -0.84
C VAL A 129 27.41 -4.64 -0.26
N VAL A 130 28.64 -4.11 -0.14
CA VAL A 130 29.79 -4.86 0.38
C VAL A 130 30.24 -4.40 1.75
N GLY A 131 29.75 -3.24 2.22
CA GLY A 131 30.03 -2.70 3.54
C GLY A 131 28.85 -1.88 4.07
N VAL A 132 28.60 -1.98 5.39
CA VAL A 132 27.53 -1.24 6.08
C VAL A 132 28.03 -0.39 7.25
N ASP A 133 29.34 -0.38 7.52
CA ASP A 133 29.99 0.38 8.59
C ASP A 133 31.25 1.05 8.01
N VAL A 134 31.03 2.19 7.37
CA VAL A 134 32.11 2.90 6.67
C VAL A 134 32.80 3.92 7.58
N GLU A 135 32.19 4.28 8.71
CA GLU A 135 32.77 5.19 9.71
C GLU A 135 33.37 4.38 10.89
N GLU A 136 34.70 4.22 10.91
CA GLU A 136 35.47 3.51 11.95
C GLU A 136 35.40 4.17 13.36
N THR A 137 34.27 4.68 13.79
CA THR A 137 34.20 5.44 15.06
C THR A 137 33.65 4.67 16.25
N ASP A 138 33.13 3.46 16.03
CA ASP A 138 32.49 2.72 17.12
C ASP A 138 33.13 1.35 17.33
N THR A 139 33.23 0.92 18.59
CA THR A 139 33.84 -0.36 18.99
C THR A 139 32.97 -1.57 18.68
N GLU A 140 31.73 -1.38 18.23
CA GLU A 140 30.81 -2.43 17.82
C GLU A 140 30.56 -2.31 16.30
N ARG A 141 31.01 -3.30 15.52
CA ARG A 141 30.72 -3.38 14.10
C ARG A 141 29.22 -3.45 13.86
N LYS A 142 28.67 -2.46 13.18
CA LYS A 142 27.30 -2.52 12.65
C LYS A 142 27.23 -3.63 11.62
N THR A 143 26.20 -4.46 11.70
CA THR A 143 25.89 -5.49 10.70
C THR A 143 24.79 -5.07 9.75
N GLN A 144 24.14 -3.97 10.06
CA GLN A 144 22.99 -3.41 9.31
C GLN A 144 23.10 -1.90 9.27
N ALA A 145 22.75 -1.30 8.12
CA ALA A 145 22.63 0.13 7.96
C ALA A 145 21.16 0.56 7.91
N ILE A 146 20.90 1.74 8.44
CA ILE A 146 19.58 2.38 8.46
C ILE A 146 19.63 3.71 7.71
N MET A 147 18.52 4.42 7.62
CA MET A 147 18.45 5.74 7.00
C MET A 147 19.49 6.69 7.62
N GLY A 148 20.30 7.31 6.76
CA GLY A 148 21.37 8.23 7.14
C GLY A 148 22.76 7.61 7.21
N ASP A 149 22.86 6.29 7.37
CA ASP A 149 24.13 5.57 7.41
C ASP A 149 24.82 5.54 6.03
N LEU A 150 26.12 5.27 6.04
CA LEU A 150 26.92 5.06 4.83
C LEU A 150 27.07 3.57 4.54
N VAL A 151 27.00 3.23 3.27
CA VAL A 151 27.24 1.88 2.74
C VAL A 151 28.27 1.92 1.64
N GLU A 152 29.03 0.86 1.50
CA GLU A 152 29.97 0.66 0.40
C GLU A 152 29.36 -0.28 -0.63
N LEU A 153 29.47 0.12 -1.91
CA LEU A 153 28.98 -0.64 -3.06
C LEU A 153 30.18 -1.14 -3.86
N ASP A 154 30.10 -2.33 -4.45
CA ASP A 154 31.09 -2.88 -5.39
C ASP A 154 30.94 -2.32 -6.81
N LEU A 155 30.50 -1.08 -6.90
CA LEU A 155 30.31 -0.30 -8.11
C LEU A 155 31.12 0.98 -8.00
N GLY A 156 31.98 1.26 -8.97
CA GLY A 156 32.89 2.41 -8.94
C GLY A 156 32.93 3.20 -10.24
N GLY A 157 34.00 3.99 -10.36
CA GLY A 157 34.25 4.79 -11.56
C GLY A 157 34.48 3.98 -12.81
N ASP A 158 35.00 2.75 -12.69
CA ASP A 158 35.24 1.84 -13.82
C ASP A 158 33.92 1.38 -14.46
N GLU A 159 32.82 1.29 -13.68
CA GLU A 159 31.44 1.02 -14.14
C GLU A 159 30.68 2.30 -14.50
N GLY A 160 31.33 3.46 -14.48
CA GLY A 160 30.71 4.75 -14.80
C GLY A 160 29.85 5.33 -13.69
N ILE A 161 30.10 4.92 -12.44
CA ILE A 161 29.40 5.47 -11.30
C ILE A 161 30.02 6.82 -10.89
N GLU A 162 29.14 7.81 -10.69
CA GLU A 162 29.52 9.17 -10.31
C GLU A 162 28.78 9.60 -9.04
N PRO A 163 29.33 10.52 -8.25
CA PRO A 163 28.63 11.14 -7.14
C PRO A 163 27.28 11.74 -7.58
N GLY A 164 26.24 11.45 -6.81
CA GLY A 164 24.85 11.85 -7.11
C GLY A 164 24.00 10.76 -7.77
N HIS A 165 24.59 9.68 -8.28
CA HIS A 165 23.81 8.54 -8.75
C HIS A 165 22.96 7.96 -7.63
N VAL A 166 21.73 7.54 -7.97
CA VAL A 166 20.74 7.01 -7.03
C VAL A 166 20.41 5.57 -7.42
N PHE A 167 20.37 4.69 -6.43
CA PHE A 167 20.09 3.28 -6.62
C PHE A 167 19.00 2.79 -5.67
N HIS A 168 18.23 1.79 -6.14
CA HIS A 168 17.46 0.93 -5.25
C HIS A 168 18.37 -0.14 -4.65
N LEU A 169 18.20 -0.35 -3.36
CA LEU A 169 18.71 -1.51 -2.64
C LEU A 169 17.56 -2.52 -2.55
N ILE A 170 17.81 -3.73 -3.05
CA ILE A 170 16.81 -4.79 -3.12
C ILE A 170 17.35 -6.08 -2.53
N ARG A 171 16.48 -6.97 -2.09
CA ARG A 171 16.86 -8.27 -1.52
C ARG A 171 16.03 -9.37 -2.14
N GLU A 172 16.70 -10.43 -2.57
CA GLU A 172 16.07 -11.69 -2.92
C GLU A 172 15.59 -12.38 -1.63
N CYS A 173 14.33 -12.78 -1.62
CA CYS A 173 13.68 -13.41 -0.47
C CYS A 173 13.32 -14.87 -0.79
N GLU A 174 12.10 -15.27 -0.46
CA GLU A 174 11.63 -16.64 -0.69
C GLU A 174 11.32 -16.92 -2.16
N MET A 175 11.50 -18.19 -2.54
CA MET A 175 11.02 -18.70 -3.81
C MET A 175 9.53 -19.07 -3.66
N VAL A 176 8.74 -18.72 -4.67
CA VAL A 176 7.31 -19.05 -4.72
C VAL A 176 6.99 -20.01 -5.83
N SER A 177 6.05 -20.93 -5.56
CA SER A 177 5.51 -21.88 -6.52
C SER A 177 4.10 -21.46 -6.93
N HIS A 178 3.73 -21.76 -8.17
CA HIS A 178 2.38 -21.47 -8.64
C HIS A 178 1.38 -22.43 -7.96
N PRO A 179 0.31 -21.90 -7.31
CA PRO A 179 -0.55 -22.70 -6.44
C PRO A 179 -1.37 -23.77 -7.15
N GLN A 180 -1.56 -23.63 -8.48
CA GLN A 180 -2.33 -24.60 -9.27
C GLN A 180 -1.45 -25.66 -9.95
N THR A 181 -0.23 -25.28 -10.36
CA THR A 181 0.66 -26.21 -11.09
C THR A 181 1.75 -26.80 -10.19
N GLU A 182 1.96 -26.22 -9.00
CA GLU A 182 3.04 -26.54 -8.05
C GLU A 182 4.45 -26.32 -8.63
N GLU A 183 4.54 -25.82 -9.85
CA GLU A 183 5.82 -25.51 -10.49
C GLU A 183 6.43 -24.24 -9.88
N HIS A 184 7.76 -24.15 -9.97
CA HIS A 184 8.47 -22.92 -9.61
C HIS A 184 7.96 -21.74 -10.43
N PHE A 185 7.48 -20.69 -9.76
CA PHE A 185 6.95 -19.51 -10.43
C PHE A 185 7.96 -18.36 -10.47
N GLY A 186 8.65 -18.09 -9.36
CA GLY A 186 9.62 -17.02 -9.29
C GLY A 186 10.15 -16.80 -7.88
N GLN A 187 10.86 -15.69 -7.72
CA GLN A 187 11.48 -15.28 -6.45
C GLN A 187 10.94 -13.93 -6.00
N VAL A 188 10.54 -13.83 -4.75
CA VAL A 188 10.09 -12.56 -4.17
C VAL A 188 11.29 -11.64 -4.02
N ILE A 189 11.16 -10.42 -4.55
CA ILE A 189 12.13 -9.35 -4.42
C ILE A 189 11.54 -8.24 -3.56
N ARG A 190 12.26 -7.85 -2.53
CA ARG A 190 11.88 -6.72 -1.66
C ARG A 190 12.74 -5.51 -1.92
N VAL A 191 12.12 -4.35 -1.92
CA VAL A 191 12.84 -3.08 -1.89
C VAL A 191 13.27 -2.83 -0.44
N VAL A 192 14.58 -2.83 -0.22
CA VAL A 192 15.21 -2.60 1.09
C VAL A 192 15.34 -1.11 1.36
N GLY A 193 15.70 -0.34 0.32
CA GLY A 193 15.89 1.10 0.48
C GLY A 193 16.34 1.79 -0.80
N VAL A 194 16.73 3.05 -0.63
CA VAL A 194 17.30 3.91 -1.67
C VAL A 194 18.58 4.52 -1.14
N CYS A 195 19.64 4.49 -1.92
CA CYS A 195 20.89 5.15 -1.58
C CYS A 195 21.36 6.11 -2.67
N ARG A 196 22.15 7.10 -2.27
CA ARG A 196 22.80 8.06 -3.17
C ARG A 196 24.30 8.02 -3.00
N VAL A 197 25.00 7.89 -4.10
CA VAL A 197 26.47 7.91 -4.15
C VAL A 197 27.00 9.28 -3.73
N LEU A 198 27.93 9.30 -2.77
CA LEU A 198 28.62 10.49 -2.29
C LEU A 198 30.03 10.61 -2.86
N ASP A 199 30.73 9.48 -2.97
CA ASP A 199 32.11 9.42 -3.43
C ASP A 199 32.38 8.12 -4.20
N THR A 200 33.32 8.12 -5.11
CA THR A 200 33.66 6.97 -5.96
C THR A 200 35.20 6.74 -6.02
N SER A 201 35.56 5.50 -5.88
CA SER A 201 36.85 4.94 -6.22
C SER A 201 36.75 4.18 -7.55
N PRO A 202 37.84 3.71 -8.16
CA PRO A 202 37.75 2.97 -9.42
C PRO A 202 36.77 1.78 -9.35
N ALA A 203 36.86 0.96 -8.29
CA ALA A 203 36.08 -0.29 -8.15
C ALA A 203 34.92 -0.23 -7.14
N THR A 204 34.86 0.79 -6.28
CA THR A 204 33.82 0.89 -5.23
C THR A 204 33.29 2.31 -5.12
N SER A 205 32.16 2.47 -4.49
CA SER A 205 31.61 3.77 -4.13
C SER A 205 31.04 3.77 -2.73
N ILE A 206 31.06 4.95 -2.10
CA ILE A 206 30.41 5.22 -0.83
C ILE A 206 29.07 5.89 -1.12
N ALA A 207 28.01 5.31 -0.61
CA ALA A 207 26.65 5.82 -0.79
C ALA A 207 25.98 6.05 0.57
N LYS A 208 25.16 7.09 0.66
CA LYS A 208 24.31 7.36 1.81
C LYS A 208 22.93 6.72 1.62
N VAL A 209 22.46 6.00 2.60
CA VAL A 209 21.10 5.48 2.64
C VAL A 209 20.15 6.66 2.86
N GLU A 210 19.40 7.05 1.81
CA GLU A 210 18.42 8.13 1.87
C GLU A 210 17.09 7.64 2.46
N HIS A 211 16.68 6.41 2.09
CA HIS A 211 15.52 5.74 2.63
C HIS A 211 15.86 4.29 2.95
N ALA A 212 15.52 3.82 4.14
CA ALA A 212 15.59 2.42 4.54
C ALA A 212 14.19 1.95 4.91
N TYR A 213 13.63 1.05 4.12
CA TYR A 213 12.34 0.40 4.36
C TYR A 213 12.53 -0.89 5.17
N LEU A 214 13.70 -1.49 5.04
CA LEU A 214 14.23 -2.58 5.83
C LEU A 214 15.68 -2.23 6.18
N PRO A 215 16.24 -2.83 7.25
CA PRO A 215 17.69 -2.69 7.50
C PRO A 215 18.48 -3.18 6.30
N VAL A 216 19.42 -2.33 5.82
CA VAL A 216 20.33 -2.66 4.71
C VAL A 216 21.43 -3.58 5.21
N GLU A 217 21.72 -4.64 4.50
CA GLU A 217 22.72 -5.65 4.87
C GLU A 217 23.75 -5.83 3.75
N VAL A 218 24.93 -6.31 4.13
CA VAL A 218 25.91 -6.77 3.14
C VAL A 218 25.32 -7.91 2.32
N GLY A 219 25.44 -7.81 1.00
CA GLY A 219 24.84 -8.75 0.05
C GLY A 219 23.52 -8.28 -0.54
N ASP A 220 22.93 -7.18 -0.06
CA ASP A 220 21.79 -6.56 -0.74
C ASP A 220 22.22 -6.13 -2.15
N LEU A 221 21.33 -6.33 -3.10
CA LEU A 221 21.54 -6.07 -4.52
C LEU A 221 21.36 -4.58 -4.81
N VAL A 222 22.19 -4.05 -5.71
CA VAL A 222 22.12 -2.65 -6.17
C VAL A 222 21.56 -2.61 -7.58
N ASN A 223 20.44 -1.91 -7.75
CA ASN A 223 19.77 -1.74 -9.04
C ASN A 223 19.52 -0.27 -9.36
N PRO A 224 19.40 0.09 -10.65
CA PRO A 224 19.06 1.45 -11.03
C PRO A 224 17.76 1.90 -10.35
N TYR A 225 17.76 3.14 -9.85
CA TYR A 225 16.56 3.72 -9.26
C TYR A 225 15.45 3.86 -10.30
N ARG A 226 14.28 3.32 -10.00
CA ARG A 226 13.06 3.51 -10.77
C ARG A 226 12.04 4.24 -9.89
N ALA A 227 11.70 5.45 -10.26
CA ALA A 227 10.68 6.19 -9.53
C ALA A 227 9.34 5.45 -9.62
N ALA A 228 8.67 5.30 -8.48
CA ALA A 228 7.33 4.75 -8.45
C ALA A 228 6.39 5.57 -9.35
N ALA A 229 5.61 4.89 -10.18
CA ALA A 229 4.60 5.52 -11.01
C ALA A 229 3.51 6.16 -10.12
N ASN A 230 3.02 7.33 -10.52
CA ASN A 230 1.81 7.86 -9.94
C ASN A 230 0.65 7.06 -10.53
N ILE A 231 0.01 6.24 -9.69
CA ILE A 231 -1.18 5.49 -10.10
C ILE A 231 -2.37 6.43 -9.98
N SER A 232 -2.89 6.86 -11.13
CA SER A 232 -4.21 7.50 -11.18
C SER A 232 -5.21 6.39 -11.46
N ILE A 233 -6.25 6.26 -10.65
CA ILE A 233 -7.26 5.21 -10.81
C ILE A 233 -8.51 5.83 -11.42
N ASP A 234 -8.78 5.50 -12.67
CA ASP A 234 -10.05 5.75 -13.36
C ASP A 234 -10.62 4.41 -13.86
N PRO A 235 -11.14 3.57 -12.96
CA PRO A 235 -11.48 2.20 -13.27
C PRO A 235 -12.75 2.11 -14.09
N ARG A 236 -12.70 1.36 -15.19
CA ARG A 236 -13.87 1.05 -16.02
C ARG A 236 -14.21 -0.43 -15.97
N PRO A 237 -15.50 -0.79 -15.91
CA PRO A 237 -15.93 -2.18 -15.98
C PRO A 237 -15.40 -2.85 -17.23
N VAL A 238 -14.94 -4.09 -17.11
CA VAL A 238 -14.51 -4.91 -18.25
C VAL A 238 -15.46 -6.07 -18.49
N VAL A 239 -15.48 -6.52 -19.73
CA VAL A 239 -16.22 -7.72 -20.16
C VAL A 239 -15.25 -8.91 -20.29
N GLU A 240 -13.95 -8.68 -20.14
CA GLU A 240 -12.90 -9.67 -20.30
C GLU A 240 -12.86 -10.60 -19.09
N ASP A 241 -12.90 -11.92 -19.34
CA ASP A 241 -12.79 -12.93 -18.28
C ASP A 241 -11.32 -13.30 -18.07
N MET A 242 -10.64 -12.53 -17.22
CA MET A 242 -9.27 -12.85 -16.79
C MET A 242 -9.28 -13.35 -15.35
N THR A 243 -8.64 -14.48 -15.14
CA THR A 243 -8.42 -15.07 -13.82
C THR A 243 -6.96 -14.97 -13.45
N ALA A 244 -6.69 -14.58 -12.20
CA ALA A 244 -5.36 -14.58 -11.59
C ALA A 244 -5.39 -15.37 -10.27
N TYR A 245 -4.21 -15.80 -9.82
CA TYR A 245 -4.02 -16.46 -8.53
C TYR A 245 -3.01 -15.69 -7.69
N VAL A 246 -3.25 -15.64 -6.39
CA VAL A 246 -2.26 -15.12 -5.44
C VAL A 246 -1.13 -16.15 -5.32
N VAL A 247 0.07 -15.80 -5.73
CA VAL A 247 1.26 -16.68 -5.69
C VAL A 247 2.15 -16.43 -4.48
N GLY A 248 2.01 -15.28 -3.83
CA GLY A 248 2.81 -14.94 -2.66
C GLY A 248 2.27 -13.72 -1.92
N LEU A 249 2.74 -13.56 -0.69
CA LEU A 249 2.45 -12.42 0.17
C LEU A 249 3.75 -11.63 0.38
N ARG A 250 3.65 -10.30 0.49
CA ARG A 250 4.81 -9.46 0.82
C ARG A 250 5.46 -9.85 2.16
N ASN A 251 4.65 -10.26 3.13
CA ASN A 251 5.15 -10.75 4.41
C ASN A 251 5.06 -12.29 4.45
N PRO A 252 6.20 -13.02 4.29
CA PRO A 252 6.19 -14.48 4.22
C PRO A 252 5.86 -15.16 5.56
N ASN A 253 5.91 -14.41 6.67
CA ASN A 253 5.56 -14.94 7.98
C ASN A 253 4.04 -14.92 8.23
N MET A 254 3.27 -14.31 7.32
CA MET A 254 1.82 -14.29 7.39
C MET A 254 1.26 -15.38 6.49
N ARG A 255 0.19 -16.03 6.96
CA ARG A 255 -0.56 -17.00 6.18
C ARG A 255 -1.55 -16.29 5.25
N ASP A 256 -2.08 -15.18 5.71
CA ASP A 256 -3.18 -14.45 5.08
C ASP A 256 -2.84 -12.96 5.01
N ALA A 257 -3.24 -12.29 3.94
CA ALA A 257 -3.13 -10.86 3.79
C ALA A 257 -4.41 -10.15 4.24
N PHE A 258 -4.24 -9.04 4.95
CA PHE A 258 -5.29 -8.16 5.44
C PHE A 258 -5.50 -6.97 4.48
N PRO A 259 -6.58 -6.19 4.66
CA PRO A 259 -6.71 -4.92 3.96
C PRO A 259 -5.45 -4.06 4.10
N TYR A 260 -5.01 -3.54 2.95
CA TYR A 260 -3.77 -2.76 2.74
C TYR A 260 -2.46 -3.56 2.73
N ASP A 261 -2.48 -4.88 2.89
CA ASP A 261 -1.32 -5.70 2.60
C ASP A 261 -1.09 -5.84 1.09
N VAL A 262 0.16 -6.12 0.73
CA VAL A 262 0.55 -6.37 -0.65
C VAL A 262 0.65 -7.87 -0.89
N VAL A 263 0.07 -8.31 -1.99
CA VAL A 263 0.10 -9.68 -2.49
C VAL A 263 0.65 -9.70 -3.92
N TYR A 264 1.14 -10.85 -4.35
CA TYR A 264 1.68 -11.04 -5.69
C TYR A 264 0.79 -11.98 -6.48
N LEU A 265 0.57 -11.63 -7.76
CA LEU A 265 -0.29 -12.38 -8.68
C LEU A 265 0.53 -13.01 -9.81
N ASP A 266 -0.02 -14.09 -10.39
CA ASP A 266 0.53 -14.84 -11.53
C ASP A 266 0.23 -14.21 -12.89
N LYS A 267 -0.21 -12.96 -12.90
CA LYS A 267 -0.52 -12.19 -14.10
C LYS A 267 0.27 -10.90 -14.12
N GLY A 268 0.76 -10.50 -15.30
CA GLY A 268 1.61 -9.34 -15.46
C GLY A 268 1.36 -8.56 -16.74
N ALA A 269 2.35 -7.79 -17.16
CA ALA A 269 2.28 -6.95 -18.35
C ALA A 269 2.08 -7.76 -19.65
N GLU A 270 2.58 -8.99 -19.74
CA GLU A 270 2.35 -9.88 -20.89
C GLU A 270 0.88 -10.32 -21.03
N ASP A 271 0.15 -10.34 -19.91
CA ASP A 271 -1.30 -10.58 -19.88
C ASP A 271 -2.10 -9.27 -20.14
N GLY A 272 -1.41 -8.15 -20.37
CA GLY A 272 -2.01 -6.84 -20.60
C GLY A 272 -2.46 -6.13 -19.34
N LEU A 273 -1.94 -6.50 -18.14
CA LEU A 273 -2.22 -5.78 -16.90
C LEU A 273 -1.46 -4.47 -16.82
N GLU A 274 -2.12 -3.47 -16.26
CA GLU A 274 -1.56 -2.16 -15.97
C GLU A 274 -1.78 -1.77 -14.50
N PRO A 275 -0.91 -0.92 -13.91
CA PRO A 275 -1.16 -0.36 -12.59
C PRO A 275 -2.51 0.36 -12.51
N GLY A 276 -3.29 0.05 -11.48
CA GLY A 276 -4.64 0.57 -11.29
C GLY A 276 -5.75 -0.38 -11.75
N ASP A 277 -5.44 -1.45 -12.49
CA ASP A 277 -6.40 -2.52 -12.76
C ASP A 277 -6.90 -3.15 -11.45
N MET A 278 -8.15 -3.61 -11.43
CA MET A 278 -8.77 -4.13 -10.22
C MET A 278 -9.21 -5.57 -10.40
N PHE A 279 -8.93 -6.36 -9.37
CA PHE A 279 -9.40 -7.73 -9.24
C PHE A 279 -10.33 -7.88 -8.05
N ALA A 280 -11.20 -8.92 -8.09
CA ALA A 280 -11.99 -9.32 -6.93
C ALA A 280 -11.99 -10.84 -6.78
N ALA A 281 -12.05 -11.28 -5.51
CA ALA A 281 -12.44 -12.63 -5.17
C ALA A 281 -13.93 -12.65 -4.85
N TYR A 282 -14.60 -13.75 -5.21
CA TYR A 282 -16.03 -13.92 -5.01
C TYR A 282 -16.31 -15.12 -4.09
N GLU A 283 -17.32 -14.96 -3.25
CA GLU A 283 -18.09 -16.07 -2.69
C GLU A 283 -19.23 -16.34 -3.66
N TYR A 284 -19.23 -17.54 -4.24
CA TYR A 284 -20.22 -17.92 -5.23
C TYR A 284 -21.55 -18.25 -4.57
N GLY A 285 -22.62 -17.71 -5.14
CA GLY A 285 -23.95 -17.99 -4.68
C GLY A 285 -24.30 -19.48 -4.78
N GLU A 286 -25.13 -19.94 -3.87
CA GLU A 286 -25.60 -21.31 -3.83
C GLU A 286 -27.10 -21.38 -4.20
N ALA A 287 -27.52 -22.56 -4.68
CA ALA A 287 -28.92 -22.86 -4.91
C ALA A 287 -29.60 -23.17 -3.57
N VAL A 288 -30.43 -22.26 -3.08
CA VAL A 288 -31.19 -22.41 -1.84
C VAL A 288 -32.68 -22.64 -2.12
N THR A 289 -33.31 -23.53 -1.37
CA THR A 289 -34.76 -23.76 -1.50
C THR A 289 -35.49 -22.87 -0.49
N ASN A 290 -36.40 -22.02 -0.99
CA ASN A 290 -37.21 -21.16 -0.14
C ASN A 290 -38.32 -21.97 0.58
N PRO A 291 -39.00 -21.41 1.57
CA PRO A 291 -40.09 -22.11 2.29
C PRO A 291 -41.29 -22.53 1.40
N ALA A 292 -41.42 -21.96 0.21
CA ALA A 292 -42.42 -22.35 -0.78
C ALA A 292 -42.03 -23.55 -1.64
N GLY A 293 -40.77 -24.08 -1.47
CA GLY A 293 -40.25 -25.20 -2.21
C GLY A 293 -39.61 -24.83 -3.54
N GLU A 294 -39.38 -23.55 -3.81
CA GLU A 294 -38.74 -23.06 -5.04
C GLU A 294 -37.23 -22.94 -4.81
N THR A 295 -36.44 -23.43 -5.78
CA THR A 295 -35.00 -23.26 -5.76
C THR A 295 -34.61 -21.90 -6.36
N VAL A 296 -33.92 -21.09 -5.56
CA VAL A 296 -33.42 -19.78 -5.93
C VAL A 296 -31.89 -19.80 -5.90
N GLN A 297 -31.24 -19.35 -6.96
CA GLN A 297 -29.79 -19.14 -6.98
C GLN A 297 -29.50 -17.81 -6.30
N THR A 298 -28.66 -17.83 -5.24
CA THR A 298 -28.16 -16.61 -4.60
C THR A 298 -27.12 -15.93 -5.48
N ALA A 299 -26.92 -14.65 -5.30
CA ALA A 299 -25.96 -13.88 -6.09
C ALA A 299 -24.51 -14.16 -5.63
N ASP A 300 -23.57 -14.08 -6.56
CA ASP A 300 -22.15 -14.03 -6.25
C ASP A 300 -21.82 -12.71 -5.56
N ILE A 301 -21.09 -12.77 -4.45
CA ILE A 301 -20.72 -11.61 -3.64
C ILE A 301 -19.22 -11.39 -3.71
N PRO A 302 -18.74 -10.20 -4.14
CA PRO A 302 -17.31 -9.89 -4.05
C PRO A 302 -16.93 -9.76 -2.57
N VAL A 303 -16.00 -10.61 -2.11
CA VAL A 303 -15.57 -10.63 -0.70
C VAL A 303 -14.27 -9.88 -0.48
N VAL A 304 -13.44 -9.76 -1.51
CA VAL A 304 -12.16 -9.03 -1.47
C VAL A 304 -11.97 -8.30 -2.78
N GLU A 305 -11.45 -7.08 -2.71
CA GLU A 305 -11.00 -6.32 -3.89
C GLU A 305 -9.52 -5.97 -3.77
N LEU A 306 -8.82 -6.02 -4.91
CA LEU A 306 -7.41 -5.71 -5.01
C LEU A 306 -7.19 -4.70 -6.13
N VAL A 307 -6.13 -3.89 -5.99
CA VAL A 307 -5.68 -2.92 -6.99
C VAL A 307 -4.24 -3.21 -7.35
N ILE A 308 -3.93 -3.30 -8.63
CA ILE A 308 -2.57 -3.50 -9.13
C ILE A 308 -1.72 -2.26 -8.84
N LEU A 309 -0.59 -2.44 -8.16
CA LEU A 309 0.39 -1.39 -7.86
C LEU A 309 1.49 -1.30 -8.91
N SER A 310 1.96 -2.46 -9.36
CA SER A 310 3.04 -2.57 -10.35
C SER A 310 2.91 -3.88 -11.10
N THR A 311 3.45 -3.89 -12.33
CA THR A 311 3.47 -5.08 -13.19
C THR A 311 4.90 -5.37 -13.63
N GLU A 312 5.29 -6.64 -13.56
CA GLU A 312 6.42 -7.23 -14.26
C GLU A 312 5.89 -8.03 -15.46
N SER A 313 6.77 -8.69 -16.24
CA SER A 313 6.35 -9.44 -17.43
C SER A 313 5.21 -10.42 -17.13
N ARG A 314 5.39 -11.27 -16.11
CA ARG A 314 4.49 -12.40 -15.82
C ARG A 314 3.90 -12.36 -14.41
N SER A 315 4.19 -11.34 -13.65
CA SER A 315 3.70 -11.16 -12.28
C SER A 315 3.23 -9.73 -12.06
N SER A 316 2.45 -9.50 -11.02
CA SER A 316 2.12 -8.17 -10.54
C SER A 316 2.07 -8.11 -9.02
N ALA A 317 2.30 -6.93 -8.48
CA ALA A 317 2.04 -6.62 -7.08
C ALA A 317 0.70 -5.91 -6.96
N ALA A 318 -0.15 -6.36 -6.07
CA ALA A 318 -1.46 -5.80 -5.81
C ALA A 318 -1.64 -5.49 -4.33
N ILE A 319 -2.40 -4.45 -4.03
CA ILE A 319 -2.81 -4.13 -2.66
C ILE A 319 -4.25 -4.60 -2.43
N VAL A 320 -4.50 -5.21 -1.28
CA VAL A 320 -5.86 -5.51 -0.83
C VAL A 320 -6.54 -4.20 -0.48
N SER A 321 -7.46 -3.73 -1.32
CA SER A 321 -8.13 -2.43 -1.15
C SER A 321 -9.30 -2.50 -0.20
N SER A 322 -10.01 -3.63 -0.18
CA SER A 322 -11.13 -3.86 0.73
C SER A 322 -11.34 -5.35 0.98
N SER A 323 -11.85 -5.67 2.17
CA SER A 323 -12.45 -6.97 2.47
C SER A 323 -13.83 -6.70 3.06
N LEU A 324 -14.88 -7.29 2.47
CA LEU A 324 -16.26 -7.12 2.92
C LEU A 324 -16.66 -8.11 4.02
N THR A 325 -15.85 -9.13 4.20
CA THR A 325 -16.04 -10.19 5.20
C THR A 325 -14.76 -10.35 6.01
N SER A 326 -14.77 -11.24 7.00
CA SER A 326 -13.55 -11.69 7.68
C SER A 326 -12.63 -12.53 6.79
N ASP A 327 -12.95 -12.68 5.51
CA ASP A 327 -12.17 -13.45 4.56
C ASP A 327 -10.86 -12.73 4.26
N LEU A 328 -9.78 -13.42 4.55
CA LEU A 328 -8.43 -13.00 4.31
C LEU A 328 -7.96 -13.50 2.94
N VAL A 329 -6.96 -12.86 2.40
CA VAL A 329 -6.37 -13.25 1.11
C VAL A 329 -5.20 -14.20 1.36
N GLU A 330 -5.40 -15.48 1.07
CA GLU A 330 -4.35 -16.50 1.17
C GLU A 330 -3.66 -16.77 -0.18
N VAL A 331 -2.49 -17.36 -0.14
CA VAL A 331 -1.84 -17.90 -1.35
C VAL A 331 -2.73 -18.98 -1.96
N GLY A 332 -2.92 -18.90 -3.29
CA GLY A 332 -3.84 -19.77 -4.02
C GLY A 332 -5.25 -19.19 -4.21
N ARG A 333 -5.56 -18.04 -3.59
CA ARG A 333 -6.85 -17.37 -3.80
C ARG A 333 -7.03 -17.02 -5.27
N ARG A 334 -8.17 -17.46 -5.83
CA ARG A 334 -8.57 -17.14 -7.19
C ARG A 334 -9.22 -15.77 -7.26
N LEU A 335 -8.81 -14.98 -8.24
CA LEU A 335 -9.24 -13.60 -8.45
C LEU A 335 -9.74 -13.44 -9.88
N HIS A 336 -10.71 -12.57 -10.08
CA HIS A 336 -11.24 -12.20 -11.38
C HIS A 336 -11.01 -10.71 -11.65
N LEU A 337 -10.57 -10.39 -12.85
CA LEU A 337 -10.45 -9.00 -13.29
C LEU A 337 -11.84 -8.37 -13.35
N THR A 338 -12.02 -7.25 -12.68
CA THR A 338 -13.32 -6.55 -12.60
C THR A 338 -13.31 -5.21 -13.30
N ARG A 339 -12.15 -4.55 -13.32
CA ARG A 339 -12.00 -3.21 -13.91
C ARG A 339 -10.61 -3.03 -14.49
N ARG A 340 -10.53 -2.32 -15.62
CA ARG A 340 -9.29 -1.81 -16.22
C ARG A 340 -9.09 -0.35 -15.87
N ASN A 341 -7.85 0.03 -15.65
CA ASN A 341 -7.43 1.41 -15.55
C ASN A 341 -7.21 1.99 -16.96
N GLN A 342 -7.51 3.28 -17.16
CA GLN A 342 -7.30 3.97 -18.44
C GLN A 342 -6.52 5.28 -18.26
#